data_377212f34aea99a693c3606670745c76
#
_entry.id   377212f34aea99a693c3606670745c76
#
_cell.length_a   1.000
_cell.length_b   1.000
_cell.length_c   1.000
_cell.angle_alpha   90.00
_cell.angle_beta   90.00
_cell.angle_gamma   90.00
#
_symmetry.space_group_name_H-M   'P 1'
#
loop_
_entity.id
_entity.type
_entity.pdbx_description
1 polymer ?
#
loop_
_entity_poly.entity_id
_entity_poly.type
_entity_poly.pdbx_seq_one_letter_code
_entity_poly.pdbx_strand_id
1 'polypeptide(L)'
;RICHALFAAGIMACFGISLNNLISMTKLTAISMGYQQANTDFYGSTIGMEILCLAVFTPILEELVFRGILFGRLKDMLSKPFAVGISALIFAAVHVNIVQFIYALILGVVLALLMDRAGNVYASMIGHMTANFIAVVRTETHWLDFSVRGDAVSWIFSLVVLGAGIVLM
;
A
#
# COMPACT_ATOMS: atom_id res chain seq x y z
N ARG A 1 -20.72 8.16 1.70
CA ARG A 1 -19.98 6.89 1.52
C ARG A 1 -19.09 6.93 0.26
N ILE A 2 -19.61 7.35 -0.90
CA ILE A 2 -18.84 7.46 -2.15
C ILE A 2 -17.66 8.43 -2.01
N CYS A 3 -17.88 9.59 -1.38
CA CYS A 3 -16.80 10.55 -1.14
C CYS A 3 -15.64 9.95 -0.33
N HIS A 4 -15.94 9.19 0.75
CA HIS A 4 -14.89 8.52 1.54
C HIS A 4 -14.08 7.51 0.71
N ALA A 5 -14.74 6.77 -0.20
CA ALA A 5 -14.09 5.83 -1.09
C ALA A 5 -13.16 6.53 -2.09
N LEU A 6 -13.61 7.64 -2.70
CA LEU A 6 -12.80 8.43 -3.63
C LEU A 6 -11.59 9.08 -2.94
N PHE A 7 -11.79 9.63 -1.73
CA PHE A 7 -10.69 10.15 -0.93
C PHE A 7 -9.69 9.05 -0.55
N ALA A 8 -10.18 7.88 -0.11
CA ALA A 8 -9.32 6.75 0.22
C ALA A 8 -8.51 6.29 -1.00
N ALA A 9 -9.13 6.19 -2.18
CA ALA A 9 -8.44 5.86 -3.41
C ALA A 9 -7.37 6.90 -3.76
N GLY A 10 -7.67 8.20 -3.69
CA GLY A 10 -6.72 9.27 -3.96
C GLY A 10 -5.54 9.27 -2.99
N ILE A 11 -5.78 9.16 -1.69
CA ILE A 11 -4.75 9.07 -0.65
C ILE A 11 -3.84 7.87 -0.91
N MET A 12 -4.42 6.69 -1.11
CA MET A 12 -3.66 5.47 -1.30
C MET A 12 -2.93 5.41 -2.64
N ALA A 13 -3.46 6.06 -3.70
CA ALA A 13 -2.72 6.26 -4.94
C ALA A 13 -1.46 7.10 -4.70
N CYS A 14 -1.57 8.21 -3.98
CA CYS A 14 -0.43 9.06 -3.65
C CYS A 14 0.62 8.32 -2.81
N PHE A 15 0.21 7.68 -1.73
CA PHE A 15 1.12 6.90 -0.88
C PHE A 15 1.72 5.70 -1.63
N GLY A 16 0.92 4.96 -2.40
CA GLY A 16 1.37 3.81 -3.17
C GLY A 16 2.44 4.19 -4.20
N ILE A 17 2.21 5.23 -4.99
CA ILE A 17 3.18 5.73 -5.98
C ILE A 17 4.45 6.24 -5.29
N SER A 18 4.30 7.13 -4.31
CA SER A 18 5.45 7.78 -3.69
C SER A 18 6.34 6.80 -2.93
N LEU A 19 5.76 5.91 -2.11
CA LEU A 19 6.53 4.91 -1.36
C LEU A 19 7.22 3.91 -2.28
N ASN A 20 6.52 3.43 -3.31
CA ASN A 20 7.12 2.55 -4.30
C ASN A 20 8.32 3.22 -4.98
N ASN A 21 8.19 4.49 -5.39
CA ASN A 21 9.28 5.26 -5.98
C ASN A 21 10.46 5.41 -5.01
N LEU A 22 10.18 5.91 -3.79
CA LEU A 22 11.22 6.16 -2.79
C LEU A 22 12.00 4.90 -2.44
N ILE A 23 11.31 3.77 -2.26
CA ILE A 23 11.95 2.48 -1.99
C ILE A 23 12.74 1.99 -3.22
N SER A 24 12.18 2.11 -4.43
CA SER A 24 12.84 1.68 -5.67
C SER A 24 14.11 2.49 -5.96
N MET A 25 14.16 3.77 -5.60
CA MET A 25 15.36 4.61 -5.72
C MET A 25 16.45 4.27 -4.69
N THR A 26 16.13 3.44 -3.68
CA THR A 26 17.16 2.89 -2.79
C THR A 26 17.74 1.61 -3.40
N LYS A 27 18.91 1.19 -2.93
CA LYS A 27 19.49 -0.11 -3.33
C LYS A 27 18.77 -1.30 -2.69
N LEU A 28 17.78 -1.08 -1.84
CA LEU A 28 17.12 -2.11 -1.04
C LEU A 28 16.41 -3.15 -1.91
N THR A 29 15.74 -2.73 -2.99
CA THR A 29 15.08 -3.63 -3.94
C THR A 29 16.07 -4.52 -4.68
N ALA A 30 17.27 -3.98 -4.99
CA ALA A 30 18.31 -4.72 -5.72
C ALA A 30 19.05 -5.76 -4.84
N ILE A 31 19.17 -5.51 -3.53
CA ILE A 31 19.89 -6.40 -2.61
C ILE A 31 18.96 -7.41 -1.91
N SER A 32 17.66 -7.20 -1.92
CA SER A 32 16.69 -8.08 -1.27
C SER A 32 16.31 -9.25 -2.17
N MET A 33 16.97 -10.40 -1.97
CA MET A 33 16.65 -11.64 -2.72
C MET A 33 15.18 -12.06 -2.53
N GLY A 34 14.64 -11.94 -1.31
CA GLY A 34 13.24 -12.27 -1.04
C GLY A 34 12.26 -11.37 -1.79
N TYR A 35 12.59 -10.09 -2.00
CA TYR A 35 11.79 -9.20 -2.83
C TYR A 35 11.84 -9.59 -4.31
N GLN A 36 13.04 -9.90 -4.82
CA GLN A 36 13.20 -10.31 -6.22
C GLN A 36 12.44 -11.62 -6.52
N GLN A 37 12.52 -12.59 -5.61
CA GLN A 37 11.77 -13.83 -5.74
C GLN A 37 10.25 -13.58 -5.71
N ALA A 38 9.76 -12.82 -4.74
CA ALA A 38 8.33 -12.48 -4.66
C ALA A 38 7.86 -11.72 -5.92
N ASN A 39 8.68 -10.82 -6.46
CA ASN A 39 8.35 -10.11 -7.69
C ASN A 39 8.23 -11.08 -8.89
N THR A 40 9.13 -12.06 -9.02
CA THR A 40 9.04 -13.08 -10.05
C THR A 40 7.79 -13.95 -9.89
N ASP A 41 7.45 -14.32 -8.65
CA ASP A 41 6.31 -15.19 -8.37
C ASP A 41 4.96 -14.47 -8.61
N PHE A 42 4.89 -13.15 -8.33
CA PHE A 42 3.66 -12.38 -8.46
C PHE A 42 3.38 -11.86 -9.87
N TYR A 43 4.42 -11.49 -10.61
CA TYR A 43 4.33 -10.87 -11.95
C TYR A 43 4.81 -11.82 -13.07
N GLY A 44 4.44 -13.09 -12.97
CA GLY A 44 4.75 -14.12 -13.96
C GLY A 44 3.53 -14.60 -14.74
N SER A 45 2.37 -13.94 -14.57
CA SER A 45 1.09 -14.33 -15.14
C SER A 45 0.62 -13.33 -16.21
N THR A 46 -0.64 -13.39 -16.58
CA THR A 46 -1.24 -12.35 -17.41
C THR A 46 -1.69 -11.18 -16.54
N ILE A 47 -1.57 -9.95 -17.04
CA ILE A 47 -1.97 -8.74 -16.32
C ILE A 47 -3.42 -8.80 -15.77
N GLY A 48 -4.33 -9.46 -16.49
CA GLY A 48 -5.71 -9.65 -16.03
C GLY A 48 -5.80 -10.52 -14.78
N MET A 49 -5.02 -11.60 -14.70
CA MET A 49 -4.96 -12.47 -13.51
C MET A 49 -4.27 -11.75 -12.35
N GLU A 50 -3.22 -11.01 -12.62
CA GLU A 50 -2.52 -10.23 -11.60
C GLU A 50 -3.41 -9.15 -10.99
N ILE A 51 -4.15 -8.40 -11.81
CA ILE A 51 -5.15 -7.44 -11.31
C ILE A 51 -6.20 -8.15 -10.46
N LEU A 52 -6.75 -9.26 -10.94
CA LEU A 52 -7.80 -9.98 -10.22
C LEU A 52 -7.31 -10.52 -8.87
N CYS A 53 -6.13 -11.16 -8.86
CA CYS A 53 -5.59 -11.76 -7.65
C CYS A 53 -4.95 -10.73 -6.72
N LEU A 54 -4.01 -9.91 -7.23
CA LEU A 54 -3.19 -9.03 -6.40
C LEU A 54 -3.89 -7.69 -6.07
N ALA A 55 -4.70 -7.16 -7.00
CA ALA A 55 -5.33 -5.85 -6.80
C ALA A 55 -6.79 -5.93 -6.32
N VAL A 56 -7.45 -7.09 -6.41
CA VAL A 56 -8.84 -7.23 -5.98
C VAL A 56 -8.96 -8.23 -4.83
N PHE A 57 -8.71 -9.52 -5.06
CA PHE A 57 -8.99 -10.54 -4.05
C PHE A 57 -8.09 -10.43 -2.82
N THR A 58 -6.79 -10.30 -3.01
CA THR A 58 -5.85 -10.20 -1.89
C THR A 58 -6.16 -9.00 -0.98
N PRO A 59 -6.30 -7.75 -1.49
CA PRO A 59 -6.68 -6.61 -0.65
C PRO A 59 -8.01 -6.79 0.09
N ILE A 60 -9.02 -7.36 -0.56
CA ILE A 60 -10.30 -7.60 0.12
C ILE A 60 -10.14 -8.53 1.31
N LEU A 61 -9.46 -9.67 1.13
CA LEU A 61 -9.23 -10.64 2.20
C LEU A 61 -8.37 -10.05 3.32
N GLU A 62 -7.30 -9.36 2.97
CA GLU A 62 -6.41 -8.71 3.93
C GLU A 62 -7.14 -7.63 4.74
N GLU A 63 -7.92 -6.76 4.12
CA GLU A 63 -8.63 -5.72 4.84
C GLU A 63 -9.74 -6.29 5.74
N LEU A 64 -10.41 -7.37 5.35
CA LEU A 64 -11.37 -8.06 6.22
C LEU A 64 -10.68 -8.58 7.49
N VAL A 65 -9.52 -9.20 7.35
CA VAL A 65 -8.78 -9.78 8.48
C VAL A 65 -8.13 -8.69 9.32
N PHE A 66 -7.32 -7.83 8.71
CA PHE A 66 -6.47 -6.89 9.45
C PHE A 66 -7.23 -5.65 9.93
N ARG A 67 -8.18 -5.13 9.16
CA ARG A 67 -8.97 -3.95 9.54
C ARG A 67 -10.30 -4.33 10.13
N GLY A 68 -11.02 -5.24 9.49
CA GLY A 68 -12.33 -5.67 9.96
C GLY A 68 -12.27 -6.39 11.30
N ILE A 69 -11.38 -7.37 11.46
CA ILE A 69 -11.31 -8.19 12.69
C ILE A 69 -10.23 -7.65 13.62
N LEU A 70 -8.96 -7.67 13.22
CA LEU A 70 -7.83 -7.40 14.12
C LEU A 70 -7.87 -5.95 14.65
N PHE A 71 -7.86 -4.96 13.77
CA PHE A 71 -7.86 -3.55 14.18
C PHE A 71 -9.12 -3.20 14.97
N GLY A 72 -10.29 -3.72 14.57
CA GLY A 72 -11.53 -3.55 15.32
C GLY A 72 -11.38 -4.02 16.78
N ARG A 73 -10.88 -5.24 16.99
CA ARG A 73 -10.65 -5.79 18.35
C ARG A 73 -9.57 -5.03 19.13
N LEU A 74 -8.50 -4.63 18.47
CA LEU A 74 -7.45 -3.84 19.11
C LEU A 74 -7.98 -2.48 19.62
N LYS A 75 -8.88 -1.85 18.88
CA LYS A 75 -9.52 -0.59 19.33
C LYS A 75 -10.40 -0.75 20.58
N ASP A 76 -10.99 -1.90 20.77
CA ASP A 76 -11.79 -2.19 21.98
C ASP A 76 -10.90 -2.34 23.23
N MET A 77 -9.62 -2.69 23.06
CA MET A 77 -8.69 -3.05 24.13
C MET A 77 -7.61 -2.00 24.38
N LEU A 78 -7.24 -1.21 23.36
CA LEU A 78 -6.10 -0.31 23.38
C LEU A 78 -6.49 1.11 22.94
N SER A 79 -5.65 2.09 23.29
CA SER A 79 -5.81 3.41 22.71
C SER A 79 -5.56 3.39 21.19
N LYS A 80 -6.22 4.28 20.47
CA LYS A 80 -6.17 4.36 19.00
C LYS A 80 -4.75 4.32 18.42
N PRO A 81 -3.75 5.08 18.91
CA PRO A 81 -2.40 5.01 18.34
C PRO A 81 -1.77 3.63 18.45
N PHE A 82 -1.96 2.96 19.59
CA PHE A 82 -1.44 1.59 19.80
C PHE A 82 -2.16 0.57 18.91
N ALA A 83 -3.49 0.67 18.78
CA ALA A 83 -4.26 -0.20 17.89
C ALA A 83 -3.81 -0.06 16.43
N VAL A 84 -3.62 1.18 15.95
CA VAL A 84 -3.10 1.46 14.60
C VAL A 84 -1.70 0.87 14.42
N GLY A 85 -0.78 1.16 15.34
CA GLY A 85 0.61 0.69 15.25
C GLY A 85 0.73 -0.82 15.26
N ILE A 86 0.05 -1.50 16.18
CA ILE A 86 0.09 -2.97 16.30
C ILE A 86 -0.56 -3.63 15.09
N SER A 87 -1.72 -3.14 14.64
CA SER A 87 -2.36 -3.67 13.43
C SER A 87 -1.50 -3.53 12.19
N ALA A 88 -0.84 -2.37 12.02
CA ALA A 88 0.08 -2.13 10.90
C ALA A 88 1.33 -3.01 10.99
N LEU A 89 1.88 -3.19 12.19
CA LEU A 89 3.05 -4.03 12.41
C LEU A 89 2.76 -5.52 12.10
N ILE A 90 1.63 -6.04 12.57
CA ILE A 90 1.24 -7.42 12.27
C ILE A 90 0.96 -7.59 10.77
N PHE A 91 0.29 -6.61 10.14
CA PHE A 91 0.07 -6.59 8.69
C PHE A 91 1.40 -6.60 7.91
N ALA A 92 2.37 -5.81 8.34
CA ALA A 92 3.70 -5.80 7.70
C ALA A 92 4.46 -7.12 7.92
N ALA A 93 4.35 -7.72 9.10
CA ALA A 93 5.10 -8.92 9.46
C ALA A 93 4.71 -10.17 8.64
N VAL A 94 3.51 -10.23 8.07
CA VAL A 94 3.12 -11.32 7.18
C VAL A 94 3.71 -11.20 5.77
N HIS A 95 4.32 -10.06 5.45
CA HIS A 95 5.06 -9.87 4.20
C HIS A 95 6.52 -10.30 4.39
N VAL A 96 6.90 -11.42 3.83
CA VAL A 96 8.12 -12.19 4.15
C VAL A 96 9.44 -11.48 3.84
N ASN A 97 9.46 -10.38 3.09
CA ASN A 97 10.67 -9.65 2.74
C ASN A 97 10.68 -8.20 3.24
N ILE A 98 11.89 -7.69 3.48
CA ILE A 98 12.09 -6.38 4.11
C ILE A 98 11.52 -5.21 3.28
N VAL A 99 11.52 -5.29 1.95
CA VAL A 99 10.99 -4.24 1.07
C VAL A 99 9.48 -4.12 1.26
N GLN A 100 8.79 -5.24 1.15
CA GLN A 100 7.33 -5.29 1.37
C GLN A 100 6.97 -5.00 2.82
N PHE A 101 7.79 -5.44 3.80
CA PHE A 101 7.57 -5.11 5.20
C PHE A 101 7.53 -3.59 5.44
N ILE A 102 8.53 -2.84 4.93
CA ILE A 102 8.58 -1.38 5.09
C ILE A 102 7.38 -0.72 4.39
N TYR A 103 7.10 -1.13 3.16
CA TYR A 103 5.97 -0.63 2.38
C TYR A 103 4.63 -0.89 3.09
N ALA A 104 4.40 -2.14 3.49
CA ALA A 104 3.17 -2.58 4.15
C ALA A 104 2.98 -1.95 5.52
N LEU A 105 4.07 -1.69 6.27
CA LEU A 105 4.00 -1.02 7.56
C LEU A 105 3.42 0.41 7.41
N ILE A 106 3.96 1.18 6.48
CA ILE A 106 3.51 2.57 6.26
C ILE A 106 2.09 2.58 5.70
N LEU A 107 1.82 1.81 4.65
CA LEU A 107 0.46 1.71 4.11
C LEU A 107 -0.53 1.14 5.13
N GLY A 108 -0.08 0.22 5.97
CA GLY A 108 -0.87 -0.36 7.04
C GLY A 108 -1.38 0.68 8.04
N VAL A 109 -0.54 1.64 8.40
CA VAL A 109 -0.94 2.79 9.24
C VAL A 109 -2.01 3.63 8.52
N VAL A 110 -1.77 4.00 7.25
CA VAL A 110 -2.71 4.81 6.47
C VAL A 110 -4.06 4.11 6.33
N LEU A 111 -4.08 2.82 6.00
CA LEU A 111 -5.30 2.02 5.85
C LEU A 111 -6.10 1.92 7.16
N ALA A 112 -5.42 1.74 8.30
CA ALA A 112 -6.08 1.72 9.60
C ALA A 112 -6.72 3.08 9.93
N LEU A 113 -6.03 4.18 9.62
CA LEU A 113 -6.56 5.53 9.79
C LEU A 113 -7.74 5.83 8.86
N LEU A 114 -7.68 5.36 7.61
CA LEU A 114 -8.79 5.48 6.65
C LEU A 114 -10.04 4.75 7.14
N MET A 115 -9.88 3.50 7.59
CA MET A 115 -10.99 2.75 8.17
C MET A 115 -11.57 3.45 9.40
N ASP A 116 -10.72 3.93 10.30
CA ASP A 116 -11.17 4.59 11.52
C ASP A 116 -11.97 5.87 11.23
N ARG A 117 -11.50 6.69 10.29
CA ARG A 117 -12.20 7.91 9.87
C ARG A 117 -13.51 7.64 9.12
N ALA A 118 -13.51 6.64 8.25
CA ALA A 118 -14.68 6.27 7.47
C ALA A 118 -15.74 5.51 8.29
N GLY A 119 -15.34 4.93 9.43
CA GLY A 119 -16.19 4.09 10.27
C GLY A 119 -16.58 2.75 9.61
N ASN A 120 -15.90 2.35 8.55
CA ASN A 120 -16.17 1.10 7.83
C ASN A 120 -14.94 0.62 7.05
N VAL A 121 -14.85 -0.69 6.82
CA VAL A 121 -13.75 -1.34 6.13
C VAL A 121 -13.71 -1.06 4.62
N TYR A 122 -14.80 -0.62 4.00
CA TYR A 122 -14.84 -0.41 2.55
C TYR A 122 -13.88 0.70 2.08
N ALA A 123 -13.66 1.73 2.91
CA ALA A 123 -12.72 2.79 2.57
C ALA A 123 -11.28 2.27 2.49
N SER A 124 -10.86 1.46 3.46
CA SER A 124 -9.52 0.84 3.42
C SER A 124 -9.41 -0.19 2.30
N MET A 125 -10.45 -1.00 2.04
CA MET A 125 -10.47 -1.92 0.89
C MET A 125 -10.25 -1.21 -0.44
N ILE A 126 -11.02 -0.15 -0.71
CA ILE A 126 -10.92 0.59 -1.98
C ILE A 126 -9.55 1.27 -2.08
N GLY A 127 -9.07 1.85 -0.99
CA GLY A 127 -7.73 2.43 -0.95
C GLY A 127 -6.64 1.39 -1.25
N HIS A 128 -6.69 0.24 -0.59
CA HIS A 128 -5.72 -0.84 -0.78
C HIS A 128 -5.77 -1.42 -2.21
N MET A 129 -6.97 -1.70 -2.71
CA MET A 129 -7.16 -2.12 -4.11
C MET A 129 -6.57 -1.11 -5.10
N THR A 130 -6.74 0.19 -4.84
CA THR A 130 -6.17 1.24 -5.69
C THR A 130 -4.65 1.23 -5.68
N ALA A 131 -4.02 1.12 -4.51
CA ALA A 131 -2.56 1.06 -4.41
C ALA A 131 -1.99 -0.16 -5.14
N ASN A 132 -2.59 -1.33 -4.96
CA ASN A 132 -2.17 -2.56 -5.60
C ASN A 132 -2.44 -2.54 -7.11
N PHE A 133 -3.58 -2.01 -7.55
CA PHE A 133 -3.88 -1.83 -8.98
C PHE A 133 -2.83 -0.97 -9.68
N ILE A 134 -2.46 0.16 -9.07
CA ILE A 134 -1.40 1.02 -9.59
C ILE A 134 -0.07 0.28 -9.63
N ALA A 135 0.26 -0.51 -8.61
CA ALA A 135 1.49 -1.28 -8.57
C ALA A 135 1.55 -2.32 -9.70
N VAL A 136 0.47 -3.07 -9.95
CA VAL A 136 0.38 -4.04 -11.05
C VAL A 136 0.51 -3.34 -12.39
N VAL A 137 -0.33 -2.33 -12.66
CA VAL A 137 -0.30 -1.62 -13.95
C VAL A 137 1.07 -1.01 -14.22
N ARG A 138 1.69 -0.42 -13.19
CA ARG A 138 3.02 0.16 -13.32
C ARG A 138 4.08 -0.88 -13.65
N THR A 139 4.07 -2.03 -12.97
CA THR A 139 5.05 -3.10 -13.20
C THR A 139 4.93 -3.65 -14.60
N GLU A 140 3.72 -3.87 -15.09
CA GLU A 140 3.46 -4.48 -16.39
C GLU A 140 3.60 -3.50 -17.58
N THR A 141 3.31 -2.21 -17.36
CA THR A 141 3.29 -1.23 -18.46
C THR A 141 4.48 -0.26 -18.47
N HIS A 142 5.30 -0.27 -17.41
CA HIS A 142 6.42 0.67 -17.24
C HIS A 142 6.02 2.16 -17.28
N TRP A 143 4.74 2.43 -17.02
CA TRP A 143 4.11 3.75 -17.14
C TRP A 143 4.81 4.86 -16.35
N LEU A 144 5.38 4.55 -15.16
CA LEU A 144 6.02 5.55 -14.29
C LEU A 144 7.55 5.36 -14.17
N ASP A 145 8.21 4.73 -15.12
CA ASP A 145 9.65 4.46 -15.06
C ASP A 145 10.50 5.73 -14.92
N PHE A 146 10.03 6.86 -15.44
CA PHE A 146 10.71 8.14 -15.23
C PHE A 146 10.84 8.54 -13.76
N SER A 147 9.92 8.07 -12.91
CA SER A 147 9.83 8.47 -11.50
C SER A 147 10.72 7.67 -10.55
N VAL A 148 11.51 6.71 -11.07
CA VAL A 148 12.42 5.87 -10.28
C VAL A 148 13.88 5.91 -10.76
N ARG A 149 14.21 6.83 -11.66
CA ARG A 149 15.56 6.97 -12.22
C ARG A 149 16.61 7.43 -11.19
N GLY A 150 16.18 7.96 -10.05
CA GLY A 150 17.07 8.46 -9.00
C GLY A 150 17.63 9.86 -9.28
N ASP A 151 17.15 10.55 -10.33
CA ASP A 151 17.48 11.93 -10.63
C ASP A 151 16.64 12.93 -9.79
N ALA A 152 16.95 14.20 -9.87
CA ALA A 152 16.24 15.24 -9.12
C ALA A 152 14.73 15.27 -9.44
N VAL A 153 14.35 14.99 -10.69
CA VAL A 153 12.95 14.98 -11.13
C VAL A 153 12.19 13.85 -10.43
N SER A 154 12.77 12.65 -10.36
CA SER A 154 12.20 11.48 -9.68
C SER A 154 11.97 11.74 -8.19
N TRP A 155 12.96 12.35 -7.52
CA TRP A 155 12.85 12.69 -6.10
C TRP A 155 11.78 13.76 -5.86
N ILE A 156 11.80 14.86 -6.62
CA ILE A 156 10.81 15.94 -6.50
C ILE A 156 9.40 15.41 -6.74
N PHE A 157 9.20 14.66 -7.82
CA PHE A 157 7.91 14.05 -8.14
C PHE A 157 7.39 13.20 -6.97
N SER A 158 8.24 12.30 -6.44
CA SER A 158 7.85 11.39 -5.37
C SER A 158 7.51 12.12 -4.07
N LEU A 159 8.28 13.16 -3.72
CA LEU A 159 8.02 13.97 -2.53
C LEU A 159 6.77 14.85 -2.68
N VAL A 160 6.51 15.39 -3.85
CA VAL A 160 5.28 16.17 -4.13
C VAL A 160 4.05 15.26 -4.04
N VAL A 161 4.10 14.08 -4.63
CA VAL A 161 3.00 13.10 -4.57
C VAL A 161 2.78 12.63 -3.12
N LEU A 162 3.85 12.39 -2.34
CA LEU A 162 3.74 12.06 -0.93
C LEU A 162 3.09 13.20 -0.14
N GLY A 163 3.54 14.43 -0.36
CA GLY A 163 2.97 15.63 0.26
C GLY A 163 1.48 15.80 -0.05
N ALA A 164 1.07 15.56 -1.30
CA ALA A 164 -0.33 15.55 -1.69
C ALA A 164 -1.14 14.50 -0.91
N GLY A 165 -0.61 13.27 -0.77
CA GLY A 165 -1.25 12.22 0.02
C GLY A 165 -1.43 12.61 1.50
N ILE A 166 -0.41 13.25 2.10
CA ILE A 166 -0.47 13.73 3.49
C ILE A 166 -1.51 14.85 3.65
N VAL A 167 -1.58 15.78 2.71
CA VAL A 167 -2.57 16.88 2.75
C VAL A 167 -3.99 16.37 2.60
N LEU A 168 -4.20 15.34 1.79
CA LEU A 168 -5.52 14.70 1.62
C LEU A 168 -5.93 13.86 2.84
N MET A 169 -4.97 13.40 3.64
CA MET A 169 -5.23 12.55 4.81
C MET A 169 -5.73 13.34 6.01
#